data_8a85790e63b99d55acfc8227b4b40bff
#
_entry.id   8a85790e63b99d55acfc8227b4b40bff
#
_cell.length_a   1.000
_cell.length_b   1.000
_cell.length_c   1.000
_cell.angle_alpha   90.00
_cell.angle_beta   90.00
_cell.angle_gamma   90.00
#
_symmetry.space_group_name_H-M   'P 1'
#
loop_
_entity.id
_entity.type
_entity.pdbx_description
1 polymer ?
#
loop_
_entity_poly.entity_id
_entity_poly.type
_entity_poly.pdbx_seq_one_letter_code
_entity_poly.pdbx_strand_id
1 'polypeptide(L)'
;ADSLQNLVLLLEKKRRDSALFSLKKIQYPENNRSLMFPFFKKLENAKNKKVRIMHYGDSQIEGDRISGRLRERLQKEFGGNGAGLSAIIPATRKISLKNVPSTNWVRKTGFGPYIDKSVEHKKYGALFSFCKMELDSLLIDSNFLFNGTVAINKPSKAYKLCRDYKTIKIYYTSEEKTVFRMLVDDSIFHIDTLLEASDITLKK
;
A
#
# COMPACT_ATOMS: atom_id res chain seq x y z
N ALA A 1 -36.97 -25.45 -39.36
CA ALA A 1 -35.60 -24.89 -39.33
C ALA A 1 -35.42 -23.89 -38.17
N ASP A 2 -36.31 -22.94 -37.95
CA ASP A 2 -36.20 -21.89 -36.92
C ASP A 2 -36.20 -22.41 -35.49
N SER A 3 -36.95 -23.48 -35.20
CA SER A 3 -37.02 -24.07 -33.86
C SER A 3 -35.66 -24.68 -33.41
N LEU A 4 -34.96 -25.32 -34.34
CA LEU A 4 -33.65 -25.94 -34.06
C LEU A 4 -32.57 -24.88 -33.87
N GLN A 5 -32.58 -23.83 -34.69
CA GLN A 5 -31.66 -22.69 -34.54
C GLN A 5 -31.86 -21.96 -33.22
N ASN A 6 -33.09 -21.72 -32.80
CA ASN A 6 -33.41 -21.11 -31.53
C ASN A 6 -32.95 -21.96 -30.34
N LEU A 7 -33.06 -23.29 -30.44
CA LEU A 7 -32.57 -24.22 -29.40
C LEU A 7 -31.05 -24.18 -29.28
N VAL A 8 -30.33 -24.17 -30.40
CA VAL A 8 -28.87 -24.07 -30.44
C VAL A 8 -28.42 -22.76 -29.78
N LEU A 9 -29.01 -21.62 -30.17
CA LEU A 9 -28.69 -20.31 -29.56
C LEU A 9 -28.96 -20.28 -28.06
N LEU A 10 -30.02 -20.92 -27.58
CA LEU A 10 -30.32 -21.01 -26.14
C LEU A 10 -29.29 -21.85 -25.40
N LEU A 11 -28.86 -22.97 -26.00
CA LEU A 11 -27.81 -23.83 -25.38
C LEU A 11 -26.46 -23.12 -25.35
N GLU A 12 -26.09 -22.41 -26.39
CA GLU A 12 -24.84 -21.62 -26.40
C GLU A 12 -24.89 -20.48 -25.41
N LYS A 13 -26.01 -19.80 -25.23
CA LYS A 13 -26.22 -18.79 -24.21
C LYS A 13 -26.06 -19.39 -22.81
N LYS A 14 -26.71 -20.50 -22.49
CA LYS A 14 -26.58 -21.21 -21.21
C LYS A 14 -25.13 -21.63 -20.93
N ARG A 15 -24.42 -22.13 -21.95
CA ARG A 15 -23.00 -22.51 -21.83
C ARG A 15 -22.13 -21.32 -21.52
N ARG A 16 -22.33 -20.17 -22.20
CA ARG A 16 -21.60 -18.91 -21.93
C ARG A 16 -21.90 -18.39 -20.52
N ASP A 17 -23.16 -18.36 -20.12
CA ASP A 17 -23.58 -17.88 -18.80
C ASP A 17 -23.00 -18.77 -17.67
N SER A 18 -22.97 -20.08 -17.86
CA SER A 18 -22.34 -21.04 -16.95
C SER A 18 -20.83 -20.85 -16.84
N ALA A 19 -20.15 -20.64 -17.97
CA ALA A 19 -18.72 -20.35 -18.01
C ALA A 19 -18.39 -19.02 -17.31
N LEU A 20 -19.15 -17.97 -17.59
CA LEU A 20 -19.02 -16.66 -16.95
C LEU A 20 -19.29 -16.74 -15.44
N PHE A 21 -20.25 -17.56 -15.01
CA PHE A 21 -20.55 -17.77 -13.60
C PHE A 21 -19.41 -18.50 -12.88
N SER A 22 -18.77 -19.47 -13.53
CA SER A 22 -17.61 -20.17 -12.96
C SER A 22 -16.40 -19.25 -12.80
N LEU A 23 -16.18 -18.32 -13.73
CA LEU A 23 -15.11 -17.32 -13.67
C LEU A 23 -15.29 -16.29 -12.53
N LYS A 24 -16.52 -16.12 -12.03
CA LYS A 24 -16.80 -15.23 -10.88
C LYS A 24 -16.53 -15.88 -9.53
N LYS A 25 -16.24 -17.17 -9.47
CA LYS A 25 -15.93 -17.88 -8.24
C LYS A 25 -14.42 -17.90 -8.00
N ILE A 26 -14.03 -17.91 -6.73
CA ILE A 26 -12.64 -18.17 -6.36
C ILE A 26 -12.30 -19.57 -6.84
N GLN A 27 -11.26 -19.67 -7.64
CA GLN A 27 -10.73 -20.94 -8.10
C GLN A 27 -9.63 -21.41 -7.15
N TYR A 28 -9.68 -22.65 -6.76
CA TYR A 28 -8.74 -23.26 -5.84
C TYR A 28 -7.88 -24.27 -6.58
N PRO A 29 -6.56 -24.36 -6.32
CA PRO A 29 -5.77 -25.47 -6.82
C PRO A 29 -6.42 -26.78 -6.44
N GLU A 30 -6.56 -27.70 -7.41
CA GLU A 30 -7.18 -29.02 -7.21
C GLU A 30 -8.58 -28.98 -6.59
N ASN A 31 -9.31 -27.86 -6.77
CA ASN A 31 -10.61 -27.62 -6.13
C ASN A 31 -10.58 -27.66 -4.59
N ASN A 32 -9.41 -27.59 -3.98
CA ASN A 32 -9.24 -27.71 -2.54
C ASN A 32 -9.52 -26.38 -1.81
N ARG A 33 -10.72 -26.20 -1.32
CA ARG A 33 -11.15 -25.03 -0.54
C ARG A 33 -10.47 -24.91 0.82
N SER A 34 -9.94 -26.00 1.37
CA SER A 34 -9.31 -25.97 2.70
C SER A 34 -8.04 -25.11 2.74
N LEU A 35 -7.42 -24.84 1.60
CA LEU A 35 -6.29 -23.91 1.46
C LEU A 35 -6.59 -22.51 2.00
N MET A 36 -7.87 -22.09 2.01
CA MET A 36 -8.29 -20.80 2.56
C MET A 36 -8.58 -20.81 4.07
N PHE A 37 -8.71 -21.97 4.70
CA PHE A 37 -9.06 -22.04 6.12
C PHE A 37 -8.05 -21.35 7.05
N PRO A 38 -6.73 -21.46 6.86
CA PRO A 38 -5.76 -20.72 7.66
C PRO A 38 -5.90 -19.20 7.52
N PHE A 39 -6.29 -18.71 6.35
CA PHE A 39 -6.56 -17.29 6.12
C PHE A 39 -7.83 -16.85 6.86
N PHE A 40 -8.93 -17.61 6.76
CA PHE A 40 -10.17 -17.28 7.46
C PHE A 40 -9.98 -17.29 8.97
N LYS A 41 -9.25 -18.26 9.51
CA LYS A 41 -8.89 -18.31 10.94
C LYS A 41 -8.07 -17.10 11.39
N LYS A 42 -7.19 -16.57 10.52
CA LYS A 42 -6.48 -15.31 10.79
C LYS A 42 -7.44 -14.11 10.80
N LEU A 43 -8.42 -14.06 9.91
CA LEU A 43 -9.41 -13.00 9.86
C LEU A 43 -10.31 -12.99 11.10
N GLU A 44 -10.76 -14.14 11.56
CA GLU A 44 -11.54 -14.27 12.81
C GLU A 44 -10.78 -13.69 14.02
N ASN A 45 -9.45 -13.84 14.03
CA ASN A 45 -8.59 -13.30 15.09
C ASN A 45 -8.02 -11.90 14.78
N ALA A 46 -8.55 -11.19 13.78
CA ALA A 46 -8.01 -9.90 13.34
C ALA A 46 -8.15 -8.78 14.38
N LYS A 47 -9.07 -8.91 15.34
CA LYS A 47 -9.20 -7.97 16.47
C LYS A 47 -7.96 -7.98 17.36
N ASN A 48 -7.30 -9.14 17.50
CA ASN A 48 -6.14 -9.35 18.38
C ASN A 48 -4.80 -9.30 17.62
N LYS A 49 -4.80 -9.69 16.34
CA LYS A 49 -3.57 -9.78 15.53
C LYS A 49 -3.77 -9.12 14.18
N LYS A 50 -2.79 -8.31 13.77
CA LYS A 50 -2.80 -7.68 12.45
C LYS A 50 -2.71 -8.74 11.34
N VAL A 51 -3.68 -8.74 10.44
CA VAL A 51 -3.66 -9.53 9.21
C VAL A 51 -3.07 -8.69 8.08
N ARG A 52 -2.06 -9.22 7.38
CA ARG A 52 -1.46 -8.60 6.21
C ARG A 52 -1.82 -9.41 4.98
N ILE A 53 -2.29 -8.72 3.95
CA ILE A 53 -2.66 -9.30 2.67
C ILE A 53 -1.77 -8.67 1.61
N MET A 54 -1.03 -9.48 0.88
CA MET A 54 -0.31 -9.05 -0.32
C MET A 54 -1.19 -9.36 -1.53
N HIS A 55 -1.49 -8.32 -2.30
CA HIS A 55 -2.35 -8.42 -3.47
C HIS A 55 -1.49 -8.21 -4.72
N TYR A 56 -1.35 -9.24 -5.51
CA TYR A 56 -0.64 -9.22 -6.78
C TYR A 56 -1.64 -9.09 -7.93
N GLY A 57 -1.24 -8.42 -8.98
CA GLY A 57 -2.04 -8.21 -10.18
C GLY A 57 -1.35 -7.24 -11.13
N ASP A 58 -2.04 -6.89 -12.18
CA ASP A 58 -1.63 -5.93 -13.19
C ASP A 58 -2.00 -4.48 -12.78
N SER A 59 -2.03 -3.56 -13.75
CA SER A 59 -2.40 -2.17 -13.55
C SER A 59 -3.81 -1.95 -12.97
N GLN A 60 -4.67 -2.96 -12.95
CA GLN A 60 -6.02 -2.87 -12.36
C GLN A 60 -5.98 -2.65 -10.84
N ILE A 61 -4.93 -3.13 -10.16
CA ILE A 61 -4.79 -2.96 -8.70
C ILE A 61 -4.07 -1.66 -8.31
N GLU A 62 -3.54 -0.91 -9.28
CA GLU A 62 -2.85 0.34 -9.01
C GLU A 62 -3.73 1.36 -8.29
N GLY A 63 -3.10 2.23 -7.50
CA GLY A 63 -3.75 3.37 -6.86
C GLY A 63 -4.81 3.01 -5.83
N ASP A 64 -4.83 1.78 -5.31
CA ASP A 64 -5.83 1.28 -4.35
C ASP A 64 -7.25 1.11 -4.93
N ARG A 65 -7.43 1.05 -6.23
CA ARG A 65 -8.76 0.93 -6.85
C ARG A 65 -9.53 -0.30 -6.37
N ILE A 66 -8.90 -1.45 -6.39
CA ILE A 66 -9.49 -2.72 -5.91
C ILE A 66 -9.14 -2.95 -4.44
N SER A 67 -7.86 -2.80 -4.07
CA SER A 67 -7.37 -3.07 -2.72
C SER A 67 -7.99 -2.14 -1.67
N GLY A 68 -8.30 -0.89 -2.01
CA GLY A 68 -8.99 0.03 -1.12
C GLY A 68 -10.40 -0.46 -0.76
N ARG A 69 -11.17 -0.94 -1.75
CA ARG A 69 -12.50 -1.50 -1.52
C ARG A 69 -12.47 -2.80 -0.72
N LEU A 70 -11.53 -3.68 -1.04
CA LEU A 70 -11.36 -4.94 -0.31
C LEU A 70 -11.00 -4.66 1.15
N ARG A 71 -10.07 -3.75 1.39
CA ARG A 71 -9.65 -3.31 2.73
C ARG A 71 -10.81 -2.73 3.53
N GLU A 72 -11.60 -1.83 2.96
CA GLU A 72 -12.78 -1.26 3.61
C GLU A 72 -13.77 -2.35 4.05
N ARG A 73 -14.05 -3.33 3.19
CA ARG A 73 -14.96 -4.44 3.53
C ARG A 73 -14.40 -5.31 4.64
N LEU A 74 -13.13 -5.68 4.57
CA LEU A 74 -12.49 -6.49 5.61
C LEU A 74 -12.41 -5.74 6.94
N GLN A 75 -12.08 -4.46 6.92
CA GLN A 75 -12.05 -3.61 8.12
C GLN A 75 -13.45 -3.46 8.74
N LYS A 76 -14.50 -3.36 7.93
CA LYS A 76 -15.87 -3.28 8.40
C LYS A 76 -16.31 -4.56 9.09
N GLU A 77 -15.95 -5.70 8.55
CA GLU A 77 -16.35 -7.03 9.05
C GLU A 77 -15.51 -7.46 10.26
N PHE A 78 -14.18 -7.35 10.16
CA PHE A 78 -13.24 -7.91 11.12
C PHE A 78 -12.58 -6.85 12.03
N GLY A 79 -12.93 -5.57 11.84
CA GLY A 79 -12.33 -4.47 12.57
C GLY A 79 -11.04 -3.95 11.93
N GLY A 80 -10.53 -2.85 12.50
CA GLY A 80 -9.34 -2.16 12.02
C GLY A 80 -9.66 -0.93 11.17
N ASN A 81 -8.62 -0.16 10.87
CA ASN A 81 -8.71 1.07 10.07
C ASN A 81 -7.38 1.40 9.38
N GLY A 82 -7.37 2.47 8.59
CA GLY A 82 -6.18 2.99 7.93
C GLY A 82 -5.92 2.47 6.53
N ALA A 83 -5.08 3.20 5.83
CA ALA A 83 -4.78 2.99 4.40
C ALA A 83 -3.75 1.86 4.13
N GLY A 84 -3.18 1.27 5.19
CA GLY A 84 -2.12 0.27 5.08
C GLY A 84 -0.76 0.87 4.73
N LEU A 85 0.13 0.06 4.17
CA LEU A 85 1.49 0.46 3.83
C LEU A 85 1.51 1.45 2.66
N SER A 86 2.28 2.53 2.78
CA SER A 86 2.50 3.51 1.72
C SER A 86 3.95 3.97 1.70
N ALA A 87 4.50 4.19 0.51
CA ALA A 87 5.73 4.94 0.35
C ALA A 87 5.48 6.43 0.57
N ILE A 88 6.51 7.19 0.94
CA ILE A 88 6.50 8.66 0.96
C ILE A 88 6.12 9.19 -0.43
N ILE A 89 6.84 8.73 -1.46
CA ILE A 89 6.51 8.98 -2.86
C ILE A 89 5.99 7.66 -3.47
N PRO A 90 4.67 7.47 -3.57
CA PRO A 90 4.13 6.26 -4.18
C PRO A 90 4.38 6.23 -5.69
N ALA A 91 4.50 5.03 -6.26
CA ALA A 91 4.66 4.84 -7.71
C ALA A 91 3.48 5.39 -8.51
N THR A 92 2.28 5.19 -7.98
CA THR A 92 1.03 5.70 -8.53
C THR A 92 0.22 6.39 -7.44
N ARG A 93 -0.58 7.38 -7.82
CA ARG A 93 -1.43 8.12 -6.88
C ARG A 93 -2.44 7.18 -6.24
N LYS A 94 -2.44 7.11 -4.91
CA LYS A 94 -3.40 6.31 -4.14
C LYS A 94 -4.70 7.05 -3.88
N ILE A 95 -5.81 6.30 -3.90
CA ILE A 95 -7.14 6.84 -3.53
C ILE A 95 -7.24 6.97 -2.00
N SER A 96 -6.67 6.02 -1.25
CA SER A 96 -6.83 5.94 0.20
C SER A 96 -5.98 6.94 0.99
N LEU A 97 -4.90 7.46 0.41
CA LEU A 97 -3.94 8.32 1.08
C LEU A 97 -3.26 9.27 0.09
N LYS A 98 -3.08 10.52 0.47
CA LYS A 98 -2.34 11.50 -0.32
C LYS A 98 -1.13 11.96 0.48
N ASN A 99 0.06 11.55 0.06
CA ASN A 99 1.32 12.07 0.57
C ASN A 99 1.79 13.24 -0.29
N VAL A 100 2.25 14.29 0.37
CA VAL A 100 2.85 15.48 -0.26
C VAL A 100 4.21 15.69 0.39
N PRO A 101 5.26 15.09 -0.15
CA PRO A 101 6.63 15.29 0.32
C PRO A 101 7.16 16.63 -0.16
N SER A 102 8.14 17.19 0.58
CA SER A 102 8.99 18.28 0.07
C SER A 102 9.84 17.81 -1.11
N THR A 103 10.38 18.76 -1.88
CA THR A 103 11.06 18.48 -3.15
C THR A 103 12.38 17.70 -3.00
N ASN A 104 12.98 17.74 -1.83
CA ASN A 104 14.23 17.05 -1.52
C ASN A 104 14.06 15.54 -1.21
N TRP A 105 12.85 15.00 -1.25
CA TRP A 105 12.64 13.56 -1.21
C TRP A 105 12.75 12.94 -2.59
N VAL A 106 13.60 11.95 -2.74
CA VAL A 106 13.78 11.16 -3.97
C VAL A 106 13.41 9.70 -3.72
N ARG A 107 12.67 9.11 -4.65
CA ARG A 107 12.32 7.69 -4.59
C ARG A 107 13.34 6.85 -5.34
N LYS A 108 13.90 5.85 -4.68
CA LYS A 108 14.75 4.81 -5.24
C LYS A 108 13.96 3.51 -5.39
N THR A 109 14.02 2.88 -6.55
CA THR A 109 13.27 1.66 -6.85
C THR A 109 14.20 0.52 -7.22
N GLY A 110 13.85 -0.70 -6.79
CA GLY A 110 14.55 -1.92 -7.19
C GLY A 110 13.94 -2.62 -8.41
N PHE A 111 13.02 -1.97 -9.14
CA PHE A 111 12.31 -2.53 -10.28
C PHE A 111 12.15 -1.52 -11.41
N GLY A 112 11.85 -2.05 -12.62
CA GLY A 112 11.57 -1.25 -13.81
C GLY A 112 12.81 -0.64 -14.46
N PRO A 113 12.62 0.21 -15.47
CA PRO A 113 13.70 0.83 -16.22
C PRO A 113 14.47 1.92 -15.45
N TYR A 114 13.93 2.35 -14.31
CA TYR A 114 14.47 3.45 -13.49
C TYR A 114 15.20 2.97 -12.23
N ILE A 115 15.79 1.77 -12.30
CA ILE A 115 16.64 1.25 -11.22
C ILE A 115 17.85 2.17 -11.08
N ASP A 116 18.00 2.77 -9.89
CA ASP A 116 19.15 3.61 -9.57
C ASP A 116 20.35 2.71 -9.25
N LYS A 117 21.33 2.73 -10.17
CA LYS A 117 22.55 1.93 -10.05
C LYS A 117 23.50 2.40 -8.94
N SER A 118 23.30 3.62 -8.42
CA SER A 118 24.06 4.15 -7.27
C SER A 118 23.67 3.51 -5.94
N VAL A 119 22.56 2.76 -5.91
CA VAL A 119 22.11 2.04 -4.71
C VAL A 119 22.83 0.69 -4.64
N GLU A 120 23.90 0.64 -3.90
CA GLU A 120 24.73 -0.57 -3.74
C GLU A 120 24.03 -1.65 -2.90
N HIS A 121 23.25 -1.25 -1.88
CA HIS A 121 22.50 -2.17 -1.07
C HIS A 121 21.20 -2.62 -1.77
N LYS A 122 20.69 -3.81 -1.45
CA LYS A 122 19.42 -4.34 -1.99
C LYS A 122 18.25 -4.23 -1.00
N LYS A 123 18.32 -3.30 -0.04
CA LYS A 123 17.36 -3.15 1.06
C LYS A 123 16.19 -2.23 0.68
N TYR A 124 15.36 -2.65 -0.26
CA TYR A 124 14.23 -1.85 -0.73
C TYR A 124 12.95 -2.00 0.11
N GLY A 125 12.90 -2.97 1.01
CA GLY A 125 11.71 -3.25 1.83
C GLY A 125 10.54 -3.85 1.05
N ALA A 126 9.39 -3.95 1.70
CA ALA A 126 8.21 -4.64 1.18
C ALA A 126 7.57 -3.97 -0.06
N LEU A 127 7.86 -2.69 -0.31
CA LEU A 127 7.37 -1.97 -1.49
C LEU A 127 8.35 -2.04 -2.66
N PHE A 128 9.46 -2.72 -2.50
CA PHE A 128 10.57 -2.77 -3.42
C PHE A 128 11.04 -1.38 -3.86
N SER A 129 10.90 -0.42 -2.96
CA SER A 129 11.32 0.97 -3.10
C SER A 129 11.45 1.64 -1.72
N PHE A 130 12.31 2.65 -1.62
CA PHE A 130 12.43 3.52 -0.46
C PHE A 130 12.52 4.97 -0.92
N CYS A 131 12.41 5.91 0.01
CA CYS A 131 12.63 7.33 -0.26
C CYS A 131 13.79 7.81 0.60
N LYS A 132 14.71 8.54 -0.01
CA LYS A 132 15.85 9.17 0.64
C LYS A 132 15.73 10.69 0.47
N MET A 133 16.13 11.44 1.47
CA MET A 133 16.34 12.88 1.32
C MET A 133 17.69 13.09 0.64
N GLU A 134 17.72 13.94 -0.37
CA GLU A 134 18.93 14.34 -1.09
C GLU A 134 19.09 15.85 -0.96
N LEU A 135 20.32 16.32 -0.72
CA LEU A 135 20.65 17.74 -0.76
C LEU A 135 20.61 18.21 -2.20
N ASP A 136 19.96 19.34 -2.43
CA ASP A 136 20.15 20.07 -3.68
C ASP A 136 21.57 20.64 -3.67
N SER A 137 22.40 20.20 -4.61
CA SER A 137 23.80 20.60 -4.69
C SER A 137 24.02 22.12 -4.87
N LEU A 138 22.95 22.87 -5.17
CA LEU A 138 22.98 24.32 -5.31
C LEU A 138 22.75 25.08 -3.99
N LEU A 139 22.40 24.39 -2.90
CA LEU A 139 22.02 24.99 -1.63
C LEU A 139 22.99 24.65 -0.47
N ILE A 140 24.25 24.37 -0.77
CA ILE A 140 25.26 24.09 0.25
C ILE A 140 25.74 25.43 0.87
N ASP A 141 24.91 25.96 1.78
CA ASP A 141 25.38 26.95 2.75
C ASP A 141 25.65 26.24 4.08
N SER A 142 26.79 26.52 4.70
CA SER A 142 27.34 25.80 5.87
C SER A 142 26.46 25.83 7.13
N ASN A 143 25.37 26.59 7.11
CA ASN A 143 24.39 26.69 8.20
C ASN A 143 23.01 26.13 7.85
N PHE A 144 22.88 25.40 6.73
CA PHE A 144 21.59 24.90 6.28
C PHE A 144 21.16 23.68 7.10
N LEU A 145 20.09 23.82 7.86
CA LEU A 145 19.48 22.70 8.55
C LEU A 145 18.75 21.82 7.52
N PHE A 146 19.33 20.65 7.22
CA PHE A 146 18.74 19.71 6.29
C PHE A 146 17.44 19.12 6.85
N ASN A 147 16.32 19.50 6.32
CA ASN A 147 15.03 18.98 6.73
C ASN A 147 14.18 18.54 5.53
N GLY A 148 13.37 17.53 5.73
CA GLY A 148 12.38 17.06 4.77
C GLY A 148 11.03 16.92 5.44
N THR A 149 9.97 17.34 4.76
CA THR A 149 8.60 17.23 5.25
C THR A 149 7.77 16.28 4.42
N VAL A 150 6.78 15.65 5.04
CA VAL A 150 5.79 14.83 4.37
C VAL A 150 4.42 15.15 4.95
N ALA A 151 3.59 15.88 4.21
CA ALA A 151 2.20 16.05 4.61
C ALA A 151 1.37 14.83 4.20
N ILE A 152 0.63 14.26 5.15
CA ILE A 152 -0.23 13.10 4.96
C ILE A 152 -1.69 13.55 5.03
N ASN A 153 -2.35 13.56 3.89
CA ASN A 153 -3.72 14.03 3.77
C ASN A 153 -4.71 12.88 3.63
N LYS A 154 -5.94 13.09 4.11
CA LYS A 154 -7.07 12.17 4.03
C LYS A 154 -7.98 12.54 2.84
N PRO A 155 -7.85 11.93 1.65
CA PRO A 155 -8.65 12.30 0.50
C PRO A 155 -10.15 12.09 0.76
N SER A 156 -11.00 13.06 0.39
CA SER A 156 -12.46 12.97 0.60
C SER A 156 -13.09 11.77 -0.10
N LYS A 157 -12.53 11.37 -1.26
CA LYS A 157 -12.97 10.21 -2.05
C LYS A 157 -12.52 8.86 -1.49
N ALA A 158 -11.65 8.83 -0.49
CA ALA A 158 -11.20 7.58 0.13
C ALA A 158 -12.32 6.95 0.96
N TYR A 159 -12.33 5.62 1.02
CA TYR A 159 -13.25 4.90 1.91
C TYR A 159 -13.04 5.32 3.37
N LYS A 160 -14.15 5.41 4.11
CA LYS A 160 -14.16 5.98 5.47
C LYS A 160 -13.15 5.30 6.39
N LEU A 161 -13.15 3.98 6.50
CA LEU A 161 -12.22 3.25 7.38
C LEU A 161 -10.78 3.34 6.91
N CYS A 162 -10.52 3.45 5.59
CA CYS A 162 -9.17 3.64 5.08
C CYS A 162 -8.55 4.98 5.49
N ARG A 163 -9.33 6.04 5.65
CA ARG A 163 -8.84 7.37 6.09
C ARG A 163 -8.97 7.63 7.59
N ASP A 164 -9.66 6.76 8.32
CA ASP A 164 -9.79 6.86 9.77
C ASP A 164 -8.66 6.09 10.46
N TYR A 165 -7.46 6.69 10.51
CA TYR A 165 -6.29 6.10 11.18
C TYR A 165 -5.89 6.92 12.40
N LYS A 166 -5.44 6.22 13.45
CA LYS A 166 -5.01 6.80 14.73
C LYS A 166 -3.53 6.56 15.03
N THR A 167 -2.87 5.75 14.20
CA THR A 167 -1.47 5.36 14.41
C THR A 167 -0.71 5.42 13.12
N ILE A 168 0.43 6.05 13.12
CA ILE A 168 1.41 6.05 12.04
C ILE A 168 2.62 5.24 12.48
N LYS A 169 3.13 4.38 11.58
CA LYS A 169 4.35 3.62 11.79
C LYS A 169 5.32 3.95 10.69
N ILE A 170 6.52 4.34 11.07
CA ILE A 170 7.58 4.72 10.15
C ILE A 170 8.59 3.58 10.09
N TYR A 171 8.85 3.06 8.89
CA TYR A 171 9.94 2.14 8.62
C TYR A 171 11.07 2.93 7.98
N TYR A 172 12.23 2.93 8.61
CA TYR A 172 13.34 3.78 8.22
C TYR A 172 14.69 3.08 8.37
N THR A 173 15.69 3.59 7.68
CA THR A 173 17.11 3.47 7.99
C THR A 173 17.66 4.89 8.17
N SER A 174 18.70 5.08 8.96
CA SER A 174 19.34 6.37 9.15
C SER A 174 20.82 6.16 9.43
N GLU A 175 21.66 6.93 8.76
CA GLU A 175 23.11 6.92 8.98
C GLU A 175 23.47 7.70 10.26
N GLU A 176 22.60 8.64 10.65
CA GLU A 176 22.79 9.51 11.80
C GLU A 176 21.51 9.64 12.63
N LYS A 177 21.66 10.13 13.85
CA LYS A 177 20.51 10.52 14.68
C LYS A 177 19.79 11.69 14.04
N THR A 178 18.50 11.51 13.75
CA THR A 178 17.69 12.52 13.09
C THR A 178 16.49 12.89 13.94
N VAL A 179 16.27 14.19 14.16
CA VAL A 179 15.09 14.66 14.89
C VAL A 179 13.87 14.50 14.01
N PHE A 180 12.86 13.85 14.54
CA PHE A 180 11.56 13.66 13.91
C PHE A 180 10.51 14.49 14.65
N ARG A 181 9.73 15.29 13.89
CA ARG A 181 8.61 16.05 14.44
C ARG A 181 7.33 15.65 13.73
N MET A 182 6.29 15.41 14.51
CA MET A 182 4.95 15.22 13.97
C MET A 182 4.08 16.40 14.34
N LEU A 183 3.44 16.98 13.32
CA LEU A 183 2.49 18.07 13.48
C LEU A 183 1.09 17.55 13.15
N VAL A 184 0.11 18.03 13.89
CA VAL A 184 -1.32 17.84 13.61
C VAL A 184 -1.92 19.22 13.63
N ASP A 185 -2.59 19.60 12.54
CA ASP A 185 -3.18 20.93 12.34
C ASP A 185 -2.19 22.07 12.69
N ASP A 186 -0.96 21.97 12.12
CA ASP A 186 0.15 22.89 12.27
C ASP A 186 0.71 23.05 13.70
N SER A 187 0.19 22.31 14.66
CA SER A 187 0.71 22.26 16.03
C SER A 187 1.61 21.05 16.24
N ILE A 188 2.71 21.23 16.96
CA ILE A 188 3.61 20.13 17.31
C ILE A 188 2.88 19.16 18.22
N PHE A 189 2.63 17.95 17.73
CA PHE A 189 1.99 16.88 18.49
C PHE A 189 3.03 15.99 19.19
N HIS A 190 4.15 15.73 18.54
CA HIS A 190 5.17 14.80 19.04
C HIS A 190 6.53 15.15 18.47
N ILE A 191 7.55 15.06 19.30
CA ILE A 191 8.96 15.16 18.91
C ILE A 191 9.67 13.90 19.39
N ASP A 192 10.45 13.31 18.54
CA ASP A 192 11.25 12.12 18.88
C ASP A 192 12.51 12.06 18.03
N THR A 193 13.39 11.12 18.31
CA THR A 193 14.62 10.91 17.57
C THR A 193 14.57 9.57 16.84
N LEU A 194 14.86 9.60 15.55
CA LEU A 194 15.20 8.41 14.80
C LEU A 194 16.66 8.09 15.08
N LEU A 195 16.93 6.95 15.67
CA LEU A 195 18.27 6.51 15.98
C LEU A 195 18.97 6.03 14.71
N GLU A 196 20.28 6.03 14.73
CA GLU A 196 21.09 5.35 13.73
C GLU A 196 20.63 3.90 13.55
N ALA A 197 20.40 3.47 12.32
CA ALA A 197 19.91 2.15 12.00
C ALA A 197 20.36 1.74 10.60
N SER A 198 21.25 0.76 10.53
CA SER A 198 21.72 0.18 9.26
C SER A 198 20.69 -0.75 8.60
N ASP A 199 19.74 -1.27 9.38
CA ASP A 199 18.63 -2.09 8.90
C ASP A 199 17.29 -1.41 9.11
N ILE A 200 16.27 -1.89 8.37
CA ILE A 200 14.92 -1.30 8.43
C ILE A 200 14.37 -1.41 9.84
N THR A 201 14.25 -0.26 10.48
CA THR A 201 13.75 -0.11 11.86
C THR A 201 12.33 0.44 11.86
N LEU A 202 11.54 0.04 12.85
CA LEU A 202 10.16 0.49 13.02
C LEU A 202 10.06 1.51 14.14
N LYS A 203 9.60 2.72 13.80
CA LYS A 203 9.16 3.73 14.76
C LYS A 203 7.62 3.75 14.82
N LYS A 204 7.06 3.75 16.01
CA LYS A 204 5.61 3.79 16.27
C LYS A 204 5.21 5.16 16.80
#